data_9ba9951249113ece98b4436abefe5951
#
_entry.id   9ba9951249113ece98b4436abefe5951
#
_cell.length_a   1.000
_cell.length_b   1.000
_cell.length_c   1.000
_cell.angle_alpha   90.00
_cell.angle_beta   90.00
_cell.angle_gamma   90.00
#
_symmetry.space_group_name_H-M   'P 1'
#
loop_
_entity.id
_entity.type
_entity.pdbx_description
1 polymer ?
#
loop_
_entity_poly.entity_id
_entity_poly.type
_entity_poly.pdbx_seq_one_letter_code
_entity_poly.pdbx_strand_id
1 'polypeptide(L)'
;MRTFFDCDFSSESCVRPDEPFSSGNLTGNEFSYDLRTPWRFGGGLQYSLGELTIAGGATVIDWNQAEVSREDGSSSDPNCGAQGLGPLEELNCDIQDLDATVNTRVGLEYEAEVFAVRTGVAYQPSPMEQTFQDIDGNTTDGDRLFLSAGASIALGENSWLHINWLQKRFDDQFTSYSSESESPTVRETLRRNRVLIGITYRP
;
A
#
# COMPACT_ATOMS: atom_id res chain seq x y z
N MET A 1 -14.70 -10.85 1.42
CA MET A 1 -14.96 -12.21 0.97
C MET A 1 -14.58 -12.25 -0.51
N ARG A 2 -13.45 -12.83 -0.87
CA ARG A 2 -12.99 -12.96 -2.26
C ARG A 2 -13.10 -14.43 -2.63
N THR A 3 -13.95 -14.75 -3.58
CA THR A 3 -14.01 -16.07 -4.19
C THR A 3 -12.93 -16.15 -5.26
N PHE A 4 -11.92 -16.97 -5.01
CA PHE A 4 -10.95 -17.35 -6.03
C PHE A 4 -11.55 -18.52 -6.82
N PHE A 5 -11.69 -18.34 -8.13
CA PHE A 5 -11.96 -19.45 -9.05
C PHE A 5 -10.60 -19.98 -9.50
N ASP A 6 -10.26 -21.16 -9.04
CA ASP A 6 -9.14 -21.92 -9.57
C ASP A 6 -9.66 -22.84 -10.67
N CYS A 7 -9.38 -22.48 -11.92
CA CYS A 7 -9.67 -23.32 -13.07
C CYS A 7 -8.36 -23.93 -13.54
N ASP A 8 -8.14 -25.20 -13.25
CA ASP A 8 -7.05 -25.96 -13.88
C ASP A 8 -7.43 -26.29 -15.33
N PHE A 9 -6.82 -25.58 -16.28
CA PHE A 9 -7.03 -25.76 -17.71
C PHE A 9 -6.51 -27.08 -18.28
N SER A 10 -5.82 -27.89 -17.50
CA SER A 10 -5.28 -29.19 -17.94
C SER A 10 -6.24 -30.37 -17.73
N SER A 11 -7.28 -30.17 -16.95
CA SER A 11 -8.34 -31.13 -16.73
C SER A 11 -9.69 -30.43 -16.95
N GLU A 12 -10.53 -30.96 -17.83
CA GLU A 12 -11.86 -30.43 -18.22
C GLU A 12 -12.89 -30.37 -17.07
N SER A 13 -12.48 -30.02 -15.85
CA SER A 13 -13.38 -29.89 -14.70
C SER A 13 -13.38 -28.48 -14.14
N CYS A 14 -14.04 -27.58 -14.87
CA CYS A 14 -14.55 -26.35 -14.26
C CYS A 14 -15.80 -26.68 -13.46
N VAL A 15 -15.77 -26.60 -12.15
CA VAL A 15 -16.94 -26.74 -11.30
C VAL A 15 -17.91 -25.59 -11.56
N ARG A 16 -19.10 -25.89 -12.02
CA ARG A 16 -20.16 -24.90 -12.24
C ARG A 16 -20.67 -24.36 -10.91
N PRO A 17 -21.00 -23.05 -10.82
CA PRO A 17 -21.41 -22.41 -9.56
C PRO A 17 -22.72 -22.90 -8.96
N ASP A 18 -23.43 -23.79 -9.62
CA ASP A 18 -24.74 -24.35 -9.26
C ASP A 18 -24.68 -25.81 -8.81
N GLU A 19 -23.52 -26.48 -8.83
CA GLU A 19 -23.39 -27.78 -8.20
C GLU A 19 -23.08 -27.64 -6.72
N PRO A 20 -23.84 -28.28 -5.80
CA PRO A 20 -23.49 -28.30 -4.40
C PRO A 20 -22.12 -28.98 -4.29
N PHE A 21 -21.16 -28.30 -3.67
CA PHE A 21 -19.84 -28.84 -3.39
C PHE A 21 -20.01 -30.25 -2.79
N SER A 22 -19.77 -31.29 -3.57
CA SER A 22 -19.66 -32.62 -3.04
C SER A 22 -18.41 -32.57 -2.12
N SER A 23 -18.59 -32.94 -0.87
CA SER A 23 -17.56 -32.96 0.19
C SER A 23 -16.52 -34.06 -0.04
N GLY A 24 -16.13 -34.28 -1.29
CA GLY A 24 -15.01 -35.11 -1.66
C GLY A 24 -13.72 -34.38 -1.40
N ASN A 25 -13.15 -34.58 -0.18
CA ASN A 25 -11.76 -34.31 0.18
C ASN A 25 -11.12 -33.05 -0.43
N LEU A 26 -11.73 -31.89 -0.24
CA LEU A 26 -10.97 -30.68 -0.10
C LEU A 26 -10.32 -30.76 1.31
N THR A 27 -9.31 -31.58 1.46
CA THR A 27 -8.27 -31.33 2.43
C THR A 27 -7.62 -30.05 1.96
N GLY A 28 -8.22 -28.91 2.31
CA GLY A 28 -7.56 -27.64 2.16
C GLY A 28 -6.26 -27.80 2.89
N ASN A 29 -5.15 -27.84 2.16
CA ASN A 29 -3.85 -27.77 2.80
C ASN A 29 -3.84 -26.42 3.51
N GLU A 30 -4.06 -26.44 4.81
CA GLU A 30 -3.90 -25.27 5.65
C GLU A 30 -2.43 -24.91 5.57
N PHE A 31 -2.15 -23.77 4.97
CA PHE A 31 -0.80 -23.28 4.76
C PHE A 31 -0.54 -22.18 5.79
N SER A 32 0.30 -22.47 6.77
CA SER A 32 0.73 -21.52 7.78
C SER A 32 2.08 -20.93 7.40
N TYR A 33 2.22 -19.62 7.54
CA TYR A 33 3.46 -18.91 7.28
C TYR A 33 3.65 -17.78 8.28
N ASP A 34 4.90 -17.46 8.55
CA ASP A 34 5.33 -16.32 9.34
C ASP A 34 5.79 -15.20 8.40
N LEU A 35 5.34 -13.97 8.68
CA LEU A 35 5.74 -12.77 7.96
C LEU A 35 6.61 -11.89 8.84
N ARG A 36 7.88 -11.76 8.52
CA ARG A 36 8.78 -10.78 9.11
C ARG A 36 8.64 -9.46 8.37
N THR A 37 8.25 -8.41 9.10
CA THR A 37 8.13 -7.06 8.53
C THR A 37 9.48 -6.36 8.47
N PRO A 38 9.69 -5.46 7.49
CA PRO A 38 10.93 -4.72 7.35
C PRO A 38 11.15 -3.74 8.52
N TRP A 39 12.40 -3.40 8.77
CA TRP A 39 12.76 -2.35 9.71
C TRP A 39 12.24 -0.99 9.25
N ARG A 40 11.77 -0.22 10.22
CA ARG A 40 11.26 1.14 9.98
C ARG A 40 11.87 2.10 10.99
N PHE A 41 12.51 3.15 10.47
CA PHE A 41 13.06 4.22 11.29
C PHE A 41 12.41 5.52 10.85
N GLY A 42 11.83 6.26 11.79
CA GLY A 42 11.18 7.51 11.48
C GLY A 42 11.50 8.59 12.50
N GLY A 43 11.50 9.82 12.02
CA GLY A 43 11.65 11.01 12.83
C GLY A 43 10.86 12.17 12.26
N GLY A 44 10.63 13.18 13.07
CA GLY A 44 9.95 14.38 12.65
C GLY A 44 10.27 15.54 13.56
N LEU A 45 10.06 16.74 13.04
CA LEU A 45 10.23 18.00 13.72
C LEU A 45 8.95 18.82 13.57
N GLN A 46 8.63 19.56 14.62
CA GLN A 46 7.55 20.53 14.62
C GLN A 46 8.08 21.84 15.18
N TYR A 47 7.74 22.93 14.55
CA TYR A 47 8.07 24.27 14.98
C TYR A 47 6.83 25.14 14.95
N SER A 48 6.55 25.83 16.08
CA SER A 48 5.40 26.72 16.21
C SER A 48 5.88 28.16 16.37
N LEU A 49 5.32 29.04 15.56
CA LEU A 49 5.59 30.48 15.59
C LEU A 49 4.24 31.22 15.75
N GLY A 50 3.89 31.51 16.99
CA GLY A 50 2.57 32.05 17.32
C GLY A 50 1.48 31.07 16.92
N GLU A 51 0.58 31.51 16.04
CA GLU A 51 -0.56 30.73 15.54
C GLU A 51 -0.18 29.77 14.41
N LEU A 52 1.02 29.90 13.83
CA LEU A 52 1.50 29.07 12.74
C LEU A 52 2.35 27.91 13.25
N THR A 53 2.00 26.71 12.87
CA THR A 53 2.79 25.51 13.12
C THR A 53 3.20 24.86 11.81
N ILE A 54 4.50 24.54 11.70
CA ILE A 54 5.07 23.79 10.59
C ILE A 54 5.55 22.46 11.16
N ALA A 55 5.18 21.36 10.52
CA ALA A 55 5.62 20.02 10.89
C ALA A 55 6.15 19.27 9.67
N GLY A 56 7.22 18.52 9.89
CA GLY A 56 7.80 17.68 8.86
C GLY A 56 8.32 16.37 9.43
N GLY A 57 8.37 15.33 8.61
CA GLY A 57 8.90 14.06 9.06
C GLY A 57 9.27 13.16 7.88
N ALA A 58 10.13 12.20 8.19
CA ALA A 58 10.52 11.16 7.26
C ALA A 58 10.53 9.80 7.95
N THR A 59 10.28 8.75 7.16
CA THR A 59 10.37 7.36 7.61
C THR A 59 11.11 6.57 6.56
N VAL A 60 12.22 5.97 6.94
CA VAL A 60 12.98 5.03 6.12
C VAL A 60 12.42 3.63 6.38
N ILE A 61 12.19 2.88 5.32
CA ILE A 61 11.73 1.49 5.36
C ILE A 61 12.68 0.69 4.47
N ASP A 62 13.30 -0.32 5.03
CA ASP A 62 14.20 -1.23 4.33
C ASP A 62 13.43 -2.51 3.93
N TRP A 63 12.81 -2.48 2.77
CA TRP A 63 11.87 -3.51 2.33
C TRP A 63 12.51 -4.86 2.05
N ASN A 64 13.79 -4.89 1.62
CA ASN A 64 14.51 -6.12 1.34
C ASN A 64 14.76 -7.01 2.59
N GLN A 65 14.46 -6.48 3.78
CA GLN A 65 14.53 -7.22 5.05
C GLN A 65 13.21 -7.90 5.44
N ALA A 66 12.16 -7.72 4.64
CA ALA A 66 10.96 -8.50 4.81
C ALA A 66 11.24 -9.97 4.40
N GLU A 67 10.57 -10.90 5.06
CA GLU A 67 10.77 -12.32 4.82
C GLU A 67 9.47 -13.07 5.07
N VAL A 68 9.18 -14.04 4.24
CA VAL A 68 8.11 -15.01 4.46
C VAL A 68 8.72 -16.36 4.71
N SER A 69 8.46 -16.95 5.89
CA SER A 69 8.97 -18.25 6.29
C SER A 69 7.84 -19.21 6.62
N ARG A 70 8.15 -20.50 6.64
CA ARG A 70 7.21 -21.51 7.14
C ARG A 70 7.16 -21.47 8.65
N GLU A 71 6.05 -21.94 9.23
CA GLU A 71 5.84 -21.99 10.68
C GLU A 71 6.93 -22.82 11.42
N ASP A 72 7.59 -23.74 10.75
CA ASP A 72 8.70 -24.53 11.30
C ASP A 72 10.03 -23.75 11.41
N GLY A 73 10.02 -22.46 11.01
CA GLY A 73 11.19 -21.58 11.04
C GLY A 73 12.23 -21.94 9.97
N SER A 74 11.92 -22.85 9.07
CA SER A 74 12.76 -23.09 7.90
C SER A 74 12.60 -21.93 6.93
N SER A 75 13.41 -20.89 7.12
CA SER A 75 13.61 -19.89 6.06
C SER A 75 14.49 -20.56 5.02
N SER A 76 13.96 -20.74 3.85
CA SER A 76 14.79 -21.05 2.70
C SER A 76 15.49 -19.76 2.32
N ASP A 77 16.78 -19.68 2.57
CA ASP A 77 17.62 -18.65 1.97
C ASP A 77 17.51 -18.85 0.45
N PRO A 78 16.76 -17.99 -0.26
CA PRO A 78 16.40 -18.29 -1.63
C PRO A 78 17.63 -18.13 -2.50
N ASN A 79 18.03 -19.18 -3.16
CA ASN A 79 18.97 -19.07 -4.25
C ASN A 79 18.22 -18.57 -5.49
N CYS A 80 18.04 -17.26 -5.58
CA CYS A 80 17.25 -16.54 -6.59
C CYS A 80 17.79 -16.69 -8.03
N GLY A 81 18.39 -17.73 -8.38
CA GLY A 81 18.83 -18.09 -9.74
C GLY A 81 18.63 -19.58 -10.00
N ALA A 82 18.13 -20.31 -9.02
CA ALA A 82 17.88 -21.74 -9.16
C ALA A 82 16.57 -21.99 -9.93
N GLN A 83 16.55 -23.04 -10.73
CA GLN A 83 15.32 -23.51 -11.36
C GLN A 83 14.50 -24.35 -10.38
N GLY A 84 13.18 -24.16 -10.38
CA GLY A 84 12.26 -24.96 -9.58
C GLY A 84 12.16 -24.50 -8.12
N LEU A 85 12.28 -23.21 -7.88
CA LEU A 85 11.97 -22.60 -6.59
C LEU A 85 10.53 -22.92 -6.19
N GLY A 86 10.30 -23.11 -4.90
CA GLY A 86 8.94 -23.18 -4.35
C GLY A 86 8.30 -21.78 -4.29
N PRO A 87 6.97 -21.70 -4.11
CA PRO A 87 6.26 -20.41 -4.10
C PRO A 87 6.75 -19.41 -3.03
N LEU A 88 7.25 -19.90 -1.88
CA LEU A 88 7.80 -19.02 -0.84
C LEU A 88 9.21 -18.53 -1.17
N GLU A 89 10.01 -19.37 -1.76
CA GLU A 89 11.34 -19.01 -2.23
C GLU A 89 11.25 -17.96 -3.34
N GLU A 90 10.34 -18.12 -4.29
CA GLU A 90 10.09 -17.15 -5.35
C GLU A 90 9.63 -15.80 -4.77
N LEU A 91 8.68 -15.82 -3.82
CA LEU A 91 8.23 -14.60 -3.14
C LEU A 91 9.36 -13.90 -2.36
N ASN A 92 10.23 -14.65 -1.69
CA ASN A 92 11.37 -14.05 -0.98
C ASN A 92 12.41 -13.49 -1.96
N CYS A 93 12.56 -14.04 -3.14
CA CYS A 93 13.37 -13.45 -4.20
C CYS A 93 12.80 -12.10 -4.65
N ASP A 94 11.49 -12.02 -4.90
CA ASP A 94 10.83 -10.76 -5.24
C ASP A 94 10.97 -9.71 -4.12
N ILE A 95 10.96 -10.14 -2.86
CA ILE A 95 11.18 -9.25 -1.70
C ILE A 95 12.62 -8.73 -1.65
N GLN A 96 13.61 -9.55 -1.98
CA GLN A 96 15.02 -9.11 -1.98
C GLN A 96 15.32 -8.07 -3.05
N ASP A 97 14.53 -8.04 -4.12
CA ASP A 97 14.62 -7.04 -5.19
C ASP A 97 13.94 -5.71 -4.81
N LEU A 98 13.35 -5.61 -3.62
CA LEU A 98 12.72 -4.36 -3.17
C LEU A 98 13.76 -3.40 -2.57
N ASP A 99 13.64 -2.14 -2.96
CA ASP A 99 14.50 -1.07 -2.46
C ASP A 99 14.07 -0.50 -1.10
N ALA A 100 15.04 0.10 -0.43
CA ALA A 100 14.77 0.94 0.72
C ALA A 100 14.08 2.22 0.28
N THR A 101 12.99 2.61 0.95
CA THR A 101 12.23 3.80 0.63
C THR A 101 12.29 4.85 1.74
N VAL A 102 12.21 6.13 1.36
CA VAL A 102 12.10 7.25 2.29
C VAL A 102 10.75 7.94 2.11
N ASN A 103 9.81 7.63 2.98
CA ASN A 103 8.52 8.29 3.03
C ASN A 103 8.66 9.65 3.69
N THR A 104 8.25 10.72 3.02
CA THR A 104 8.35 12.09 3.53
C THR A 104 6.98 12.73 3.69
N ARG A 105 6.86 13.64 4.66
CA ARG A 105 5.63 14.40 4.91
C ARG A 105 5.94 15.79 5.44
N VAL A 106 5.16 16.77 5.00
CA VAL A 106 5.20 18.14 5.48
C VAL A 106 3.78 18.64 5.67
N GLY A 107 3.53 19.38 6.73
CA GLY A 107 2.23 19.97 7.04
C GLY A 107 2.40 21.37 7.61
N LEU A 108 1.37 22.17 7.39
CA LEU A 108 1.21 23.51 7.93
C LEU A 108 -0.14 23.58 8.64
N GLU A 109 -0.17 24.22 9.80
CA GLU A 109 -1.38 24.51 10.54
C GLU A 109 -1.34 25.97 11.00
N TYR A 110 -2.44 26.67 10.76
CA TYR A 110 -2.69 27.99 11.34
C TYR A 110 -3.90 27.86 12.27
N GLU A 111 -3.70 28.16 13.55
CA GLU A 111 -4.71 28.02 14.59
C GLU A 111 -4.98 29.38 15.25
N ALA A 112 -6.19 29.90 15.07
CA ALA A 112 -6.72 31.08 15.76
C ALA A 112 -7.72 30.65 16.85
N GLU A 113 -8.17 31.59 17.67
CA GLU A 113 -9.09 31.29 18.79
C GLU A 113 -10.36 30.55 18.39
N VAL A 114 -10.92 30.84 17.21
CA VAL A 114 -12.22 30.32 16.76
C VAL A 114 -12.12 29.42 15.54
N PHE A 115 -10.99 29.34 14.86
CA PHE A 115 -10.80 28.47 13.71
C PHE A 115 -9.38 27.98 13.57
N ALA A 116 -9.20 26.86 12.89
CA ALA A 116 -7.90 26.38 12.44
C ALA A 116 -7.99 25.90 10.99
N VAL A 117 -6.93 26.12 10.24
CA VAL A 117 -6.79 25.59 8.87
C VAL A 117 -5.48 24.80 8.78
N ARG A 118 -5.52 23.71 8.00
CA ARG A 118 -4.41 22.77 7.86
C ARG A 118 -4.21 22.40 6.42
N THR A 119 -2.97 22.20 6.03
CA THR A 119 -2.65 21.60 4.75
C THR A 119 -1.43 20.71 4.89
N GLY A 120 -1.31 19.72 4.03
CA GLY A 120 -0.18 18.82 4.09
C GLY A 120 0.02 18.05 2.79
N VAL A 121 1.26 17.64 2.60
CA VAL A 121 1.68 16.77 1.52
C VAL A 121 2.50 15.62 2.10
N ALA A 122 2.28 14.41 1.58
CA ALA A 122 3.13 13.27 1.87
C ALA A 122 3.45 12.54 0.57
N TYR A 123 4.70 12.09 0.47
CA TYR A 123 5.20 11.33 -0.66
C TYR A 123 5.73 10.00 -0.17
N GLN A 124 5.32 8.93 -0.84
CA GLN A 124 5.72 7.57 -0.57
C GLN A 124 6.20 6.93 -1.87
N PRO A 125 7.52 6.81 -2.06
CA PRO A 125 8.08 6.14 -3.22
C PRO A 125 7.71 4.65 -3.22
N SER A 126 7.65 4.06 -4.40
CA SER A 126 7.51 2.63 -4.57
C SER A 126 8.79 1.92 -4.11
N PRO A 127 8.70 0.77 -3.44
CA PRO A 127 9.87 -0.05 -3.16
C PRO A 127 10.32 -0.88 -4.37
N MET A 128 9.55 -0.90 -5.45
CA MET A 128 9.88 -1.62 -6.66
C MET A 128 10.69 -0.73 -7.58
N GLU A 129 11.90 -1.15 -7.92
CA GLU A 129 12.77 -0.49 -8.91
C GLU A 129 12.23 -0.61 -10.36
N GLN A 130 11.16 -1.37 -10.55
CA GLN A 130 10.56 -1.57 -11.85
C GLN A 130 9.90 -0.29 -12.35
N THR A 131 10.68 0.49 -13.05
CA THR A 131 10.20 1.45 -14.01
C THR A 131 9.52 0.68 -15.14
N PHE A 132 8.23 0.50 -15.04
CA PHE A 132 7.47 -0.03 -16.16
C PHE A 132 7.52 0.99 -17.29
N GLN A 133 8.16 0.64 -18.39
CA GLN A 133 8.10 1.42 -19.60
C GLN A 133 6.84 1.02 -20.39
N ASP A 134 6.03 2.00 -20.72
CA ASP A 134 4.96 1.81 -21.69
C ASP A 134 5.53 1.74 -23.13
N ILE A 135 4.66 1.46 -24.09
CA ILE A 135 5.02 1.41 -25.53
C ILE A 135 5.63 2.73 -26.01
N ASP A 136 5.30 3.85 -25.35
CA ASP A 136 5.77 5.19 -25.66
C ASP A 136 7.05 5.56 -24.88
N GLY A 137 7.60 4.65 -24.09
CA GLY A 137 8.83 4.82 -23.31
C GLY A 137 8.64 5.64 -22.03
N ASN A 138 7.39 5.90 -21.59
CA ASN A 138 7.14 6.56 -20.32
C ASN A 138 7.27 5.57 -19.18
N THR A 139 7.93 5.98 -18.13
CA THR A 139 8.10 5.19 -16.91
C THR A 139 6.99 5.45 -15.91
N THR A 140 6.54 4.41 -15.22
CA THR A 140 5.55 4.49 -14.14
C THR A 140 6.19 3.95 -12.88
N ASP A 141 6.34 4.81 -11.88
CA ASP A 141 7.15 4.50 -10.70
C ASP A 141 6.33 3.89 -9.55
N GLY A 142 4.99 3.82 -9.67
CA GLY A 142 4.11 3.32 -8.59
C GLY A 142 4.07 4.20 -7.33
N ASP A 143 4.65 5.39 -7.41
CA ASP A 143 4.75 6.33 -6.31
C ASP A 143 3.39 6.84 -5.85
N ARG A 144 3.29 7.15 -4.57
CA ARG A 144 2.06 7.62 -3.95
C ARG A 144 2.21 9.03 -3.44
N LEU A 145 1.37 9.94 -3.95
CA LEU A 145 1.27 11.31 -3.48
C LEU A 145 -0.04 11.50 -2.70
N PHE A 146 0.07 12.07 -1.50
CA PHE A 146 -1.06 12.43 -0.67
C PHE A 146 -1.10 13.93 -0.48
N LEU A 147 -2.27 14.52 -0.74
CA LEU A 147 -2.57 15.91 -0.46
C LEU A 147 -3.68 15.98 0.56
N SER A 148 -3.57 16.85 1.53
CA SER A 148 -4.59 17.05 2.54
C SER A 148 -4.86 18.53 2.77
N ALA A 149 -6.12 18.85 3.04
CA ALA A 149 -6.55 20.15 3.52
C ALA A 149 -7.63 19.95 4.56
N GLY A 150 -7.67 20.82 5.56
CA GLY A 150 -8.65 20.73 6.62
C GLY A 150 -8.95 22.09 7.22
N ALA A 151 -10.16 22.21 7.74
CA ALA A 151 -10.60 23.36 8.51
C ALA A 151 -11.33 22.89 9.76
N SER A 152 -11.19 23.67 10.82
CA SER A 152 -11.91 23.46 12.07
C SER A 152 -12.50 24.78 12.53
N ILE A 153 -13.68 24.74 13.10
CA ILE A 153 -14.34 25.93 13.66
C ILE A 153 -14.90 25.60 15.05
N ALA A 154 -14.73 26.52 15.97
CA ALA A 154 -15.32 26.42 17.29
C ALA A 154 -16.84 26.63 17.19
N LEU A 155 -17.62 25.71 17.73
CA LEU A 155 -19.09 25.79 17.85
C LEU A 155 -19.52 26.34 19.22
N GLY A 156 -18.59 26.51 20.15
CA GLY A 156 -18.77 26.99 21.50
C GLY A 156 -17.48 26.79 22.29
N GLU A 157 -17.50 27.06 23.57
CA GLU A 157 -16.30 27.01 24.44
C GLU A 157 -15.61 25.63 24.43
N ASN A 158 -16.40 24.58 24.29
CA ASN A 158 -15.91 23.19 24.44
C ASN A 158 -16.12 22.32 23.19
N SER A 159 -16.59 22.87 22.08
CA SER A 159 -16.97 22.07 20.91
C SER A 159 -16.34 22.59 19.63
N TRP A 160 -15.84 21.68 18.81
CA TRP A 160 -15.22 21.98 17.53
C TRP A 160 -15.79 21.11 16.42
N LEU A 161 -16.10 21.70 15.29
CA LEU A 161 -16.42 21.03 14.03
C LEU A 161 -15.16 20.97 13.16
N HIS A 162 -14.88 19.81 12.61
CA HIS A 162 -13.74 19.56 11.73
C HIS A 162 -14.23 19.07 10.38
N ILE A 163 -13.69 19.63 9.30
CA ILE A 163 -13.85 19.14 7.95
C ILE A 163 -12.47 18.93 7.36
N ASN A 164 -12.18 17.72 6.90
CA ASN A 164 -10.90 17.37 6.31
C ASN A 164 -11.12 16.73 4.94
N TRP A 165 -10.27 17.07 4.00
CA TRP A 165 -10.18 16.46 2.69
C TRP A 165 -8.81 15.84 2.52
N LEU A 166 -8.79 14.63 1.96
CA LEU A 166 -7.59 13.87 1.64
C LEU A 166 -7.69 13.36 0.21
N GLN A 167 -6.70 13.64 -0.60
CA GLN A 167 -6.53 13.06 -1.92
C GLN A 167 -5.30 12.15 -1.92
N LYS A 168 -5.47 10.92 -2.38
CA LYS A 168 -4.39 10.00 -2.74
C LYS A 168 -4.34 9.89 -4.25
N ARG A 169 -3.15 10.06 -4.82
CA ARG A 169 -2.85 9.80 -6.23
C ARG A 169 -1.73 8.78 -6.30
N PHE A 170 -1.88 7.79 -7.16
CA PHE A 170 -0.84 6.86 -7.54
C PHE A 170 -1.10 6.34 -8.95
N ASP A 171 -0.03 6.02 -9.64
CA ASP A 171 -0.08 5.35 -10.93
C ASP A 171 0.17 3.86 -10.69
N ASP A 172 -0.60 3.01 -11.36
CA ASP A 172 -0.51 1.56 -11.28
C ASP A 172 -0.50 0.99 -12.69
N GLN A 173 0.21 -0.12 -12.85
CA GLN A 173 0.31 -0.81 -14.12
C GLN A 173 0.16 -2.31 -13.88
N PHE A 174 -0.69 -2.95 -14.65
CA PHE A 174 -0.85 -4.40 -14.60
C PHE A 174 -0.96 -5.00 -15.99
N THR A 175 -0.48 -6.22 -16.10
CA THR A 175 -0.62 -7.03 -17.31
C THR A 175 -1.80 -7.95 -17.15
N SER A 176 -2.80 -7.87 -18.05
CA SER A 176 -4.10 -8.50 -17.86
C SER A 176 -4.04 -10.03 -17.91
N TYR A 177 -3.13 -10.60 -18.68
CA TYR A 177 -2.85 -12.05 -18.75
C TYR A 177 -1.51 -12.29 -19.43
N SER A 178 -0.84 -13.35 -19.05
CA SER A 178 0.38 -13.83 -19.70
C SER A 178 0.04 -14.80 -20.82
N SER A 179 -0.30 -14.32 -22.00
CA SER A 179 -0.30 -15.16 -23.20
C SER A 179 0.94 -14.87 -24.04
N GLU A 180 1.54 -15.88 -24.59
CA GLU A 180 2.92 -15.93 -25.10
C GLU A 180 3.35 -14.88 -26.13
N SER A 181 2.52 -13.99 -26.63
CA SER A 181 2.95 -13.04 -27.64
C SER A 181 2.49 -11.60 -27.53
N GLU A 182 1.39 -11.27 -26.88
CA GLU A 182 0.90 -9.88 -26.76
C GLU A 182 0.00 -9.69 -25.54
N SER A 183 0.59 -9.60 -24.36
CA SER A 183 -0.21 -9.28 -23.18
C SER A 183 -0.43 -7.76 -23.12
N PRO A 184 -1.68 -7.29 -23.18
CA PRO A 184 -1.96 -5.87 -23.07
C PRO A 184 -1.61 -5.38 -21.66
N THR A 185 -0.72 -4.42 -21.59
CA THR A 185 -0.39 -3.71 -20.37
C THR A 185 -1.36 -2.56 -20.20
N VAL A 186 -2.02 -2.50 -19.05
CA VAL A 186 -2.96 -1.45 -18.69
C VAL A 186 -2.32 -0.54 -17.68
N ARG A 187 -2.26 0.75 -17.98
CA ARG A 187 -1.82 1.79 -17.07
C ARG A 187 -3.03 2.51 -16.49
N GLU A 188 -3.09 2.63 -15.18
CA GLU A 188 -4.15 3.33 -14.48
C GLU A 188 -3.59 4.44 -13.59
N THR A 189 -4.14 5.65 -13.71
CA THR A 189 -3.93 6.71 -12.74
C THR A 189 -5.10 6.73 -11.77
N LEU A 190 -4.85 6.29 -10.55
CA LEU A 190 -5.87 6.21 -9.50
C LEU A 190 -5.86 7.47 -8.65
N ARG A 191 -7.02 8.14 -8.57
CA ARG A 191 -7.25 9.29 -7.70
C ARG A 191 -8.38 8.97 -6.72
N ARG A 192 -8.04 8.89 -5.44
CA ARG A 192 -9.02 8.65 -4.38
C ARG A 192 -9.17 9.89 -3.52
N ASN A 193 -10.39 10.42 -3.44
CA ASN A 193 -10.73 11.52 -2.56
C ASN A 193 -11.51 11.00 -1.35
N ARG A 194 -11.22 11.54 -0.17
CA ARG A 194 -12.00 11.31 1.05
C ARG A 194 -12.31 12.64 1.69
N VAL A 195 -13.54 12.80 2.15
CA VAL A 195 -13.96 13.90 3.03
C VAL A 195 -14.34 13.28 4.37
N LEU A 196 -13.83 13.86 5.43
CA LEU A 196 -14.09 13.45 6.82
C LEU A 196 -14.68 14.65 7.56
N ILE A 197 -15.79 14.43 8.23
CA ILE A 197 -16.44 15.42 9.10
C ILE A 197 -16.44 14.85 10.51
N GLY A 198 -16.02 15.63 11.47
CA GLY A 198 -15.94 15.21 12.87
C GLY A 198 -16.30 16.33 13.83
N ILE A 199 -16.76 15.97 14.99
CA ILE A 199 -17.02 16.88 16.11
C ILE A 199 -16.17 16.44 17.29
N THR A 200 -15.43 17.36 17.88
CA THR A 200 -14.72 17.14 19.15
C THR A 200 -15.42 17.93 20.25
N TYR A 201 -15.64 17.27 21.36
CA TYR A 201 -16.11 17.88 22.60
C TYR A 201 -15.08 17.67 23.72
N ARG A 202 -14.70 18.76 24.38
CA ARG A 202 -13.80 18.72 25.56
C ARG A 202 -14.60 19.19 26.77
N PRO A 203 -14.94 18.29 27.70
CA PRO A 203 -15.70 18.65 28.92
C PRO A 203 -14.93 19.55 29.88
#